data_cb1ee215cb54a0d54163ae0b423c1c5d
#
_entry.id   cb1ee215cb54a0d54163ae0b423c1c5d
#
_cell.length_a   1.000
_cell.length_b   1.000
_cell.length_c   1.000
_cell.angle_alpha   90.00
_cell.angle_beta   90.00
_cell.angle_gamma   90.00
#
_symmetry.space_group_name_H-M   'P 1'
#
loop_
_entity.id
_entity.type
_entity.pdbx_description
1 polymer ?
#
loop_
_entity_poly.entity_id
_entity_poly.type
_entity_poly.pdbx_seq_one_letter_code
_entity_poly.pdbx_strand_id
1 'polypeptide(L)'
;MMRLNRMLAYFCAPVLVAGAVVPAFAQNPYDGLWHVTIVTKSGSCEPTASSTLTVTDGKISASGADVSGSIGREGLVRVSINGAYANGQLNGNAGSGKWNGASAGIPCSGRWEASRQ
;
A
#
# COMPACT_ATOMS: atom_id res chain seq x y z
N MET A 1 -2.00 60.22 -4.28
CA MET A 1 -2.38 59.74 -4.34
C MET A 1 -2.52 58.66 -4.45
N MET A 2 -2.27 58.35 -4.47
CA MET A 2 -2.58 57.48 -4.66
C MET A 2 -2.15 56.53 -4.44
N ARG A 3 -1.77 56.58 -4.57
CA ARG A 3 -1.42 55.73 -4.46
C ARG A 3 -1.34 54.84 -3.64
N LEU A 4 -1.21 54.89 -3.24
CA LEU A 4 -1.25 54.11 -2.43
C LEU A 4 -1.79 53.13 -2.25
N ASN A 5 -2.01 53.14 -2.66
CA ASN A 5 -2.57 52.16 -2.55
C ASN A 5 -2.37 51.21 -3.07
N ARG A 6 -2.05 51.31 -3.75
CA ARG A 6 -1.86 50.44 -4.33
C ARG A 6 -1.05 49.56 -3.85
N MET A 7 -0.57 49.58 -3.46
CA MET A 7 0.23 48.85 -3.10
C MET A 7 -0.12 47.90 -2.31
N LEU A 8 -0.62 48.12 -1.80
CA LEU A 8 -0.96 47.35 -1.05
C LEU A 8 -1.39 46.22 -1.42
N ALA A 9 -1.58 46.26 -2.00
CA ALA A 9 -2.17 45.35 -2.53
C ALA A 9 -1.47 44.15 -2.59
N TYR A 10 -0.71 44.06 -2.82
CA TYR A 10 -0.10 42.96 -3.04
C TYR A 10 0.36 42.17 -2.14
N PHE A 11 0.58 42.40 -1.41
CA PHE A 11 1.10 41.69 -0.63
C PHE A 11 0.53 40.58 -0.47
N CYS A 12 -0.12 40.58 -0.54
CA CYS A 12 -0.83 39.64 -0.25
C CYS A 12 -0.72 38.55 -0.93
N ALA A 13 -0.57 38.65 -1.72
CA ALA A 13 -0.48 37.67 -2.54
C ALA A 13 0.09 36.51 -2.11
N PRO A 14 0.98 36.50 -1.78
CA PRO A 14 1.69 35.40 -1.63
C PRO A 14 1.23 34.42 -0.78
N VAL A 15 1.01 34.66 0.04
CA VAL A 15 0.75 33.80 0.88
C VAL A 15 0.08 32.74 0.67
N LEU A 16 -0.72 32.89 0.28
CA LEU A 16 -1.48 31.94 0.11
C LEU A 16 -1.05 30.76 -0.15
N VAL A 17 -0.51 30.67 -0.80
CA VAL A 17 0.00 29.61 -1.26
C VAL A 17 0.40 28.68 -0.42
N ALA A 18 0.94 28.94 0.36
CA ALA A 18 1.56 28.07 1.10
C ALA A 18 0.84 26.94 1.53
N GLY A 19 -0.20 27.07 2.02
CA GLY A 19 -0.76 25.96 2.62
C GLY A 19 -0.97 24.83 1.76
N ALA A 20 -0.99 25.07 0.62
CA ALA A 20 -1.35 24.09 -0.26
C ALA A 20 -0.55 22.88 -0.30
N VAL A 21 0.59 22.93 0.04
CA VAL A 21 1.38 21.85 -0.14
C VAL A 21 1.37 20.81 0.81
N VAL A 22 0.99 21.04 1.89
CA VAL A 22 1.14 20.08 2.86
C VAL A 22 0.61 18.72 2.73
N PRO A 23 -0.53 18.52 2.36
CA PRO A 23 -1.13 17.21 2.38
C PRO A 23 -0.39 16.13 1.64
N ALA A 24 0.34 16.50 0.71
CA ALA A 24 0.99 15.50 -0.09
C ALA A 24 1.92 14.61 0.69
N PHE A 25 2.40 15.08 1.78
CA PHE A 25 3.34 14.29 2.51
C PHE A 25 2.74 13.14 3.27
N ALA A 26 1.47 13.17 3.47
CA ALA A 26 0.86 12.15 4.29
C ALA A 26 0.64 10.83 3.58
N GLN A 27 0.76 10.79 2.29
CA GLN A 27 0.36 9.60 1.58
C GLN A 27 1.50 8.63 1.40
N ASN A 28 1.17 7.35 1.49
CA ASN A 28 2.12 6.30 1.18
C ASN A 28 2.12 6.09 -0.33
N PRO A 29 3.29 5.99 -0.96
CA PRO A 29 3.34 5.86 -2.42
C PRO A 29 2.71 4.58 -2.95
N TYR A 30 2.39 3.64 -2.08
CA TYR A 30 1.82 2.38 -2.52
C TYR A 30 0.33 2.26 -2.21
N ASP A 31 -0.32 3.34 -1.80
CA ASP A 31 -1.76 3.32 -1.56
C ASP A 31 -2.53 3.00 -2.83
N GLY A 32 -3.65 2.33 -2.69
CA GLY A 32 -4.50 1.98 -3.81
C GLY A 32 -4.93 0.53 -3.77
N LEU A 33 -5.43 0.05 -4.88
CA LEU A 33 -5.89 -1.33 -5.01
C LEU A 33 -4.81 -2.17 -5.67
N TRP A 34 -4.59 -3.34 -5.13
CA TRP A 34 -3.56 -4.26 -5.62
C TRP A 34 -4.16 -5.62 -5.89
N HIS A 35 -3.85 -6.16 -7.05
CA HIS A 35 -4.22 -7.53 -7.40
C HIS A 35 -3.06 -8.43 -7.01
N VAL A 36 -3.34 -9.45 -6.21
CA VAL A 36 -2.29 -10.32 -5.68
C VAL A 36 -2.57 -11.75 -6.11
N THR A 37 -1.55 -12.41 -6.63
CA THR A 37 -1.62 -13.83 -6.99
C THR A 37 -0.67 -14.59 -6.08
N ILE A 38 -1.18 -15.62 -5.46
CA ILE A 38 -0.45 -16.44 -4.51
C ILE A 38 -0.23 -17.81 -5.13
N VAL A 39 1.02 -18.28 -5.10
CA VAL A 39 1.39 -19.57 -5.68
C VAL A 39 1.96 -20.44 -4.58
N THR A 40 1.41 -21.64 -4.43
CA THR A 40 1.89 -22.61 -3.46
C THR A 40 3.00 -23.44 -4.07
N LYS A 41 4.14 -23.47 -3.40
CA LYS A 41 5.28 -24.24 -3.86
C LYS A 41 5.48 -25.49 -3.02
N SER A 42 5.02 -25.48 -1.80
CA SER A 42 5.20 -26.60 -0.89
C SER A 42 3.95 -26.74 -0.03
N GLY A 43 3.52 -27.95 0.19
CA GLY A 43 2.33 -28.23 0.99
C GLY A 43 1.09 -28.41 0.13
N SER A 44 -0.05 -28.62 0.81
CA SER A 44 -1.28 -28.97 0.13
C SER A 44 -2.28 -27.83 0.04
N CYS A 45 -1.86 -26.59 0.24
CA CYS A 45 -2.73 -25.46 0.04
C CYS A 45 -3.08 -25.31 -1.45
N GLU A 46 -4.09 -24.51 -1.74
CA GLU A 46 -4.47 -24.27 -3.12
C GLU A 46 -3.25 -23.92 -3.97
N PRO A 47 -3.08 -24.52 -5.12
CA PRO A 47 -1.90 -24.26 -5.96
C PRO A 47 -1.76 -22.79 -6.35
N THR A 48 -2.89 -22.14 -6.60
CA THR A 48 -2.90 -20.73 -7.00
C THR A 48 -4.16 -20.07 -6.45
N ALA A 49 -4.03 -18.87 -5.99
CA ALA A 49 -5.17 -18.10 -5.52
C ALA A 49 -4.95 -16.62 -5.84
N SER A 50 -6.02 -15.88 -6.03
CA SER A 50 -5.96 -14.46 -6.32
C SER A 50 -6.83 -13.68 -5.35
N SER A 51 -6.45 -12.46 -5.08
CA SER A 51 -7.18 -11.62 -4.16
C SER A 51 -6.90 -10.16 -4.48
N THR A 52 -7.82 -9.30 -4.09
CA THR A 52 -7.61 -7.86 -4.21
C THR A 52 -7.42 -7.30 -2.80
N LEU A 53 -6.37 -6.55 -2.62
CA LEU A 53 -6.07 -5.91 -1.36
C LEU A 53 -6.10 -4.39 -1.54
N THR A 54 -6.49 -3.70 -0.48
CA THR A 54 -6.51 -2.25 -0.47
C THR A 54 -5.41 -1.76 0.46
N VAL A 55 -4.68 -0.76 0.01
CA VAL A 55 -3.66 -0.11 0.84
C VAL A 55 -4.09 1.32 1.08
N THR A 56 -4.18 1.71 2.34
CA THR A 56 -4.56 3.06 2.73
C THR A 56 -3.59 3.53 3.81
N ASP A 57 -2.85 4.59 3.52
CA ASP A 57 -1.83 5.11 4.42
C ASP A 57 -0.85 4.02 4.82
N GLY A 58 -0.52 3.15 3.88
CA GLY A 58 0.42 2.07 4.10
C GLY A 58 -0.16 0.86 4.82
N LYS A 59 -1.44 0.88 5.16
CA LYS A 59 -2.06 -0.25 5.85
C LYS A 59 -2.84 -1.11 4.88
N ILE A 60 -2.70 -2.41 5.02
CA ILE A 60 -3.30 -3.37 4.10
C ILE A 60 -4.61 -3.89 4.67
N SER A 61 -5.63 -3.95 3.84
CA SER A 61 -6.93 -4.47 4.24
C SER A 61 -7.60 -5.19 3.06
N ALA A 62 -8.59 -6.01 3.37
CA ALA A 62 -9.39 -6.69 2.36
C ALA A 62 -10.75 -7.00 2.93
N SER A 63 -11.77 -6.99 2.08
CA SER A 63 -13.12 -7.32 2.50
C SER A 63 -13.23 -8.82 2.75
N GLY A 64 -13.86 -9.16 3.84
CA GLY A 64 -14.15 -10.58 4.10
C GLY A 64 -12.98 -11.41 4.54
N ALA A 65 -11.86 -10.80 4.87
CA ALA A 65 -10.69 -11.52 5.33
C ALA A 65 -10.09 -10.83 6.54
N ASP A 66 -9.44 -11.60 7.38
CA ASP A 66 -8.75 -11.06 8.55
C ASP A 66 -7.34 -10.70 8.11
N VAL A 67 -7.14 -9.44 7.76
CA VAL A 67 -5.88 -8.97 7.21
C VAL A 67 -5.29 -7.89 8.11
N SER A 68 -4.02 -8.06 8.42
CA SER A 68 -3.29 -7.08 9.21
C SER A 68 -1.90 -6.95 8.63
N GLY A 69 -1.51 -5.77 8.26
CA GLY A 69 -0.18 -5.58 7.70
C GLY A 69 0.05 -4.17 7.21
N SER A 70 1.27 -3.95 6.74
CA SER A 70 1.66 -2.63 6.32
C SER A 70 2.69 -2.69 5.20
N ILE A 71 2.77 -1.59 4.48
CA ILE A 71 3.77 -1.39 3.45
C ILE A 71 4.52 -0.11 3.79
N GLY A 72 5.83 -0.23 3.97
CA GLY A 72 6.66 0.93 4.24
C GLY A 72 6.79 1.81 3.02
N ARG A 73 7.25 3.03 3.21
CA ARG A 73 7.37 3.97 2.12
C ARG A 73 8.37 3.49 1.07
N GLU A 74 9.25 2.59 1.43
CA GLU A 74 10.23 2.04 0.51
C GLU A 74 9.74 0.76 -0.14
N GLY A 75 8.51 0.34 0.16
CA GLY A 75 7.92 -0.81 -0.48
C GLY A 75 8.03 -2.12 0.28
N LEU A 76 8.58 -2.11 1.48
CA LEU A 76 8.71 -3.34 2.24
C LEU A 76 7.34 -3.78 2.75
N VAL A 77 6.95 -5.01 2.43
CA VAL A 77 5.64 -5.55 2.75
C VAL A 77 5.73 -6.56 3.87
N ARG A 78 4.85 -6.42 4.86
CA ARG A 78 4.67 -7.42 5.90
C ARG A 78 3.18 -7.53 6.17
N VAL A 79 2.63 -8.70 5.99
CA VAL A 79 1.19 -8.86 6.13
C VAL A 79 0.83 -10.25 6.66
N SER A 80 -0.24 -10.30 7.44
CA SER A 80 -0.84 -11.53 7.90
C SER A 80 -2.25 -11.59 7.33
N ILE A 81 -2.60 -12.70 6.70
CA ILE A 81 -3.91 -12.89 6.09
C ILE A 81 -4.44 -14.22 6.55
N ASN A 82 -5.51 -14.18 7.36
CA ASN A 82 -6.15 -15.39 7.88
C ASN A 82 -5.15 -16.36 8.51
N GLY A 83 -4.14 -15.81 9.19
CA GLY A 83 -3.14 -16.64 9.85
C GLY A 83 -1.92 -16.97 9.04
N ALA A 84 -1.93 -16.71 7.74
CA ALA A 84 -0.74 -16.89 6.92
C ALA A 84 0.09 -15.62 6.93
N TYR A 85 1.39 -15.75 6.77
CA TYR A 85 2.28 -14.60 6.75
C TYR A 85 2.90 -14.42 5.39
N ALA A 86 3.03 -13.18 4.97
CA ALA A 86 3.70 -12.86 3.72
C ALA A 86 4.61 -11.66 3.94
N ASN A 87 5.71 -11.64 3.19
CA ASN A 87 6.59 -10.48 3.18
C ASN A 87 7.21 -10.37 1.80
N GLY A 88 7.68 -9.19 1.48
CA GLY A 88 8.26 -8.96 0.18
C GLY A 88 8.50 -7.51 -0.08
N GLN A 89 8.54 -7.15 -1.35
CA GLN A 89 8.96 -5.84 -1.78
C GLN A 89 8.10 -5.37 -2.94
N LEU A 90 7.59 -4.15 -2.84
CA LEU A 90 6.94 -3.48 -3.95
C LEU A 90 7.91 -2.50 -4.59
N ASN A 91 7.78 -2.31 -5.88
CA ASN A 91 8.59 -1.37 -6.62
C ASN A 91 7.72 -0.82 -7.74
N GLY A 92 7.34 0.45 -7.64
CA GLY A 92 6.43 1.03 -8.60
C GLY A 92 5.05 0.39 -8.49
N ASN A 93 4.55 -0.16 -9.56
CA ASN A 93 3.22 -0.75 -9.61
C ASN A 93 3.23 -2.27 -9.53
N ALA A 94 4.32 -2.85 -9.10
CA ALA A 94 4.43 -4.30 -9.03
C ALA A 94 5.22 -4.71 -7.79
N GLY A 95 5.10 -5.97 -7.44
CA GLY A 95 5.87 -6.49 -6.32
C GLY A 95 5.81 -7.99 -6.24
N SER A 96 6.59 -8.54 -5.33
CA SER A 96 6.64 -9.98 -5.12
C SER A 96 7.23 -10.29 -3.76
N GLY A 97 7.08 -11.52 -3.36
CA GLY A 97 7.63 -11.97 -2.10
C GLY A 97 7.30 -13.42 -1.82
N LYS A 98 7.42 -13.77 -0.56
CA LYS A 98 7.20 -15.14 -0.10
C LYS A 98 6.10 -15.15 0.95
N TRP A 99 5.48 -16.30 1.11
CA TRP A 99 4.46 -16.49 2.13
C TRP A 99 4.56 -17.87 2.72
N ASN A 100 4.00 -18.01 3.91
CA ASN A 100 3.86 -19.32 4.54
C ASN A 100 2.58 -19.33 5.36
N GLY A 101 1.99 -20.52 5.46
CA GLY A 101 0.74 -20.71 6.17
C GLY A 101 0.53 -22.20 6.40
N ALA A 102 -0.72 -22.61 6.48
CA ALA A 102 -1.03 -24.01 6.73
C ALA A 102 -2.40 -24.35 6.19
N SER A 103 -2.60 -25.64 5.90
CA SER A 103 -3.89 -26.19 5.55
C SER A 103 -4.11 -27.39 6.46
N ALA A 104 -5.18 -27.35 7.27
CA ALA A 104 -5.47 -28.41 8.24
C ALA A 104 -4.27 -28.74 9.10
N GLY A 105 -3.52 -27.74 9.51
CA GLY A 105 -2.36 -27.93 10.36
C GLY A 105 -1.08 -28.33 9.64
N ILE A 106 -1.13 -28.51 8.33
CA ILE A 106 0.03 -28.92 7.56
C ILE A 106 0.63 -27.69 6.89
N PRO A 107 1.95 -27.43 7.08
CA PRO A 107 2.57 -26.22 6.55
C PRO A 107 2.51 -26.15 5.04
N CYS A 108 2.29 -24.92 4.57
CA CYS A 108 2.36 -24.59 3.15
C CYS A 108 3.23 -23.36 3.00
N SER A 109 3.86 -23.23 1.85
CA SER A 109 4.64 -22.03 1.56
C SER A 109 4.74 -21.83 0.06
N GLY A 110 5.15 -20.65 -0.31
CA GLY A 110 5.29 -20.32 -1.71
C GLY A 110 5.67 -18.88 -1.91
N ARG A 111 5.22 -18.32 -3.02
CA ARG A 111 5.52 -16.94 -3.37
C ARG A 111 4.25 -16.23 -3.78
N TRP A 112 4.33 -14.92 -3.84
CA TRP A 112 3.22 -14.11 -4.32
C TRP A 112 3.76 -13.04 -5.26
N GLU A 113 2.86 -12.56 -6.11
CA GLU A 113 3.14 -11.45 -7.00
C GLU A 113 1.96 -10.50 -6.92
N ALA A 114 2.24 -9.22 -7.09
CA ALA A 114 1.21 -8.21 -7.00
C ALA A 114 1.38 -7.16 -8.08
N SER A 115 0.27 -6.61 -8.51
CA SER A 115 0.27 -5.48 -9.43
C SER A 115 -0.81 -4.50 -9.01
N ARG A 116 -0.52 -3.21 -9.15
CA ARG A 116 -1.49 -2.18 -8.80
C ARG A 116 -2.53 -2.09 -9.90
N GLN A 117 -3.77 -1.99 -9.47
CA GLN A 117 -4.87 -1.84 -10.42
C GLN A 117 -5.08 -0.39 -10.82
#